data_08aade3c508d339d7eb5113660c22840
#
_entry.id   08aade3c508d339d7eb5113660c22840
#
_cell.length_a   1.000
_cell.length_b   1.000
_cell.length_c   1.000
_cell.angle_alpha   90.00
_cell.angle_beta   90.00
_cell.angle_gamma   90.00
#
_symmetry.space_group_name_H-M   'P 1'
#
loop_
_entity.id
_entity.type
_entity.pdbx_description
1 polymer ?
#
loop_
_entity_poly.entity_id
_entity_poly.type
_entity_poly.pdbx_seq_one_letter_code
_entity_poly.pdbx_strand_id
1 'polypeptide(L)'
;MTTTAILGITIPDDTDLVKNGASAMRTIGNGFDDALAKLTLNAKTATYTAVLTDNRNTLVTMNVSTANDFLIPTNASVAFPIGSVINVIQIGTGQTTIKAVTSGTTTIASTGATSTAPKLRARYSAASCIKVATDTWYVVGDIA
;
A
#
# COMPACT_ATOMS: atom_id res chain seq x y z
N MET A 1 23.27 0.95 -12.68
CA MET A 1 21.79 0.81 -12.80
C MET A 1 21.10 1.38 -11.58
N THR A 2 20.03 2.11 -11.76
CA THR A 2 19.19 2.64 -10.69
C THR A 2 17.79 2.00 -10.73
N THR A 3 16.91 2.33 -9.78
CA THR A 3 15.52 1.87 -9.80
C THR A 3 14.57 3.04 -9.76
N THR A 4 13.41 2.91 -10.42
CA THR A 4 12.35 3.93 -10.34
C THR A 4 11.76 3.96 -8.92
N ALA A 5 11.45 5.17 -8.42
CA ALA A 5 11.02 5.37 -7.04
C ALA A 5 9.70 4.66 -6.70
N ILE A 6 8.76 4.59 -7.64
CA ILE A 6 7.43 4.03 -7.41
C ILE A 6 7.36 2.55 -7.81
N LEU A 7 7.74 2.19 -9.01
CA LEU A 7 7.61 0.80 -9.48
C LEU A 7 8.82 -0.08 -9.16
N GLY A 8 9.93 0.48 -8.68
CA GLY A 8 11.16 -0.27 -8.39
C GLY A 8 11.75 -0.95 -9.62
N ILE A 9 11.40 -0.48 -10.83
CA ILE A 9 11.91 -1.05 -12.08
C ILE A 9 13.36 -0.64 -12.24
N THR A 10 14.22 -1.61 -12.49
CA THR A 10 15.65 -1.34 -12.77
C THR A 10 15.79 -0.66 -14.12
N ILE A 11 16.47 0.48 -14.14
CA ILE A 11 16.74 1.26 -15.35
C ILE A 11 18.26 1.47 -15.49
N PRO A 12 18.78 1.58 -16.74
CA PRO A 12 20.17 1.97 -16.95
C PRO A 12 20.42 3.40 -16.46
N ASP A 13 21.66 3.70 -16.12
CA ASP A 13 22.15 5.04 -15.80
C ASP A 13 23.26 5.44 -16.76
N ASP A 14 23.76 6.68 -16.64
CA ASP A 14 24.74 7.27 -17.56
C ASP A 14 26.08 6.53 -17.59
N THR A 15 26.35 5.68 -16.61
CA THR A 15 27.59 4.89 -16.52
C THR A 15 27.45 3.50 -17.13
N ASP A 16 26.26 3.09 -17.53
CA ASP A 16 26.03 1.79 -18.13
C ASP A 16 26.57 1.72 -19.56
N LEU A 17 27.22 0.62 -19.87
CA LEU A 17 27.79 0.42 -21.19
C LEU A 17 26.72 0.23 -22.26
N VAL A 18 26.87 0.88 -23.42
CA VAL A 18 25.94 0.77 -24.57
C VAL A 18 25.68 -0.69 -24.99
N LYS A 19 26.71 -1.57 -24.90
CA LYS A 19 26.54 -2.99 -25.18
C LYS A 19 25.50 -3.71 -24.35
N ASN A 20 25.14 -3.17 -23.18
CA ASN A 20 24.15 -3.73 -22.28
C ASN A 20 22.72 -3.18 -22.56
N GLY A 21 22.55 -2.27 -23.51
CA GLY A 21 21.30 -1.57 -23.78
C GLY A 21 20.12 -2.51 -24.05
N ALA A 22 20.32 -3.54 -24.88
CA ALA A 22 19.25 -4.50 -25.20
C ALA A 22 18.79 -5.33 -23.97
N SER A 23 19.68 -5.67 -23.06
CA SER A 23 19.32 -6.37 -21.82
C SER A 23 18.62 -5.44 -20.83
N ALA A 24 19.08 -4.18 -20.75
CA ALA A 24 18.45 -3.16 -19.92
C ALA A 24 17.01 -2.86 -20.38
N MET A 25 16.77 -2.74 -21.69
CA MET A 25 15.43 -2.55 -22.25
C MET A 25 14.51 -3.74 -21.97
N ARG A 26 14.99 -4.98 -22.08
CA ARG A 26 14.22 -6.17 -21.70
C ARG A 26 13.88 -6.18 -20.22
N THR A 27 14.82 -5.80 -19.37
CA THR A 27 14.59 -5.69 -17.92
C THR A 27 13.50 -4.67 -17.60
N ILE A 28 13.50 -3.51 -18.28
CA ILE A 28 12.44 -2.51 -18.15
C ILE A 28 11.09 -3.09 -18.59
N GLY A 29 11.03 -3.72 -19.77
CA GLY A 29 9.80 -4.34 -20.29
C GLY A 29 9.24 -5.39 -19.32
N ASN A 30 10.05 -6.32 -18.88
CA ASN A 30 9.65 -7.35 -17.91
C ASN A 30 9.20 -6.74 -16.56
N GLY A 31 9.86 -5.66 -16.13
CA GLY A 31 9.47 -4.94 -14.92
C GLY A 31 8.08 -4.30 -15.03
N PHE A 32 7.72 -3.78 -16.20
CA PHE A 32 6.37 -3.28 -16.45
C PHE A 32 5.35 -4.42 -16.49
N ASP A 33 5.64 -5.51 -17.17
CA ASP A 33 4.75 -6.68 -17.23
C ASP A 33 4.48 -7.22 -15.83
N ASP A 34 5.51 -7.41 -15.01
CA ASP A 34 5.34 -7.87 -13.63
C ASP A 34 4.55 -6.87 -12.75
N ALA A 35 4.78 -5.57 -12.92
CA ALA A 35 4.09 -4.56 -12.13
C ALA A 35 2.60 -4.42 -12.49
N LEU A 36 2.20 -4.75 -13.73
CA LEU A 36 0.83 -4.57 -14.22
C LEU A 36 0.02 -5.87 -14.24
N ALA A 37 0.68 -7.02 -14.38
CA ALA A 37 0.01 -8.30 -14.64
C ALA A 37 -0.61 -8.94 -13.40
N LYS A 38 -0.14 -8.64 -12.18
CA LYS A 38 -0.58 -9.32 -10.95
C LYS A 38 -0.47 -8.44 -9.72
N LEU A 39 -1.33 -8.70 -8.72
CA LEU A 39 -1.16 -8.12 -7.38
C LEU A 39 0.04 -8.76 -6.67
N THR A 40 0.90 -7.92 -6.11
CA THR A 40 1.93 -8.36 -5.18
C THR A 40 1.31 -8.57 -3.80
N LEU A 41 1.51 -9.73 -3.20
CA LEU A 41 1.01 -10.01 -1.86
C LEU A 41 2.02 -9.56 -0.80
N ASN A 42 1.59 -8.71 0.12
CA ASN A 42 2.38 -8.26 1.26
C ASN A 42 1.78 -8.84 2.55
N ALA A 43 2.27 -10.02 2.96
CA ALA A 43 1.74 -10.74 4.10
C ALA A 43 2.26 -10.18 5.43
N LYS A 44 1.34 -9.87 6.35
CA LYS A 44 1.64 -9.34 7.69
C LYS A 44 1.03 -10.23 8.77
N THR A 45 1.81 -10.46 9.83
CA THR A 45 1.42 -11.27 10.99
C THR A 45 1.38 -10.46 12.29
N ALA A 46 1.46 -9.13 12.18
CA ALA A 46 1.39 -8.17 13.30
C ALA A 46 0.80 -6.85 12.79
N THR A 47 0.54 -5.91 13.72
CA THR A 47 0.26 -4.51 13.38
C THR A 47 1.29 -3.97 12.39
N TYR A 48 0.82 -3.28 11.35
CA TYR A 48 1.65 -2.88 10.24
C TYR A 48 1.42 -1.43 9.84
N THR A 49 2.50 -0.70 9.60
CA THR A 49 2.47 0.64 9.03
C THR A 49 2.76 0.58 7.54
N ALA A 50 1.87 1.16 6.74
CA ALA A 50 2.00 1.18 5.29
C ALA A 50 3.29 1.87 4.83
N VAL A 51 3.93 1.31 3.81
CA VAL A 51 5.12 1.85 3.15
C VAL A 51 4.84 2.20 1.70
N LEU A 52 5.69 3.01 1.08
CA LEU A 52 5.44 3.55 -0.26
C LEU A 52 5.18 2.46 -1.31
N THR A 53 5.79 1.29 -1.15
CA THR A 53 5.60 0.16 -2.08
C THR A 53 4.21 -0.49 -1.99
N ASP A 54 3.44 -0.27 -0.94
CA ASP A 54 2.09 -0.84 -0.80
C ASP A 54 1.07 -0.19 -1.75
N ASN A 55 1.40 0.97 -2.31
CA ASN A 55 0.57 1.67 -3.28
C ASN A 55 0.67 1.07 -4.72
N ARG A 56 1.47 0.02 -4.93
CA ARG A 56 1.83 -0.48 -6.27
C ARG A 56 1.22 -1.82 -6.56
N ASN A 57 -0.02 -1.84 -7.02
CA ASN A 57 -0.67 -3.11 -7.34
C ASN A 57 -0.42 -4.18 -6.26
N THR A 58 -0.49 -3.76 -5.00
CA THR A 58 -0.17 -4.58 -3.83
C THR A 58 -1.44 -4.83 -3.02
N LEU A 59 -1.58 -6.05 -2.53
CA LEU A 59 -2.58 -6.43 -1.53
C LEU A 59 -1.88 -6.75 -0.22
N VAL A 60 -2.10 -5.92 0.80
CA VAL A 60 -1.64 -6.20 2.16
C VAL A 60 -2.59 -7.20 2.81
N THR A 61 -2.07 -8.34 3.23
CA THR A 61 -2.87 -9.38 3.89
C THR A 61 -2.53 -9.41 5.39
N MET A 62 -3.52 -9.13 6.24
CA MET A 62 -3.38 -9.11 7.70
C MET A 62 -3.77 -10.48 8.28
N ASN A 63 -2.76 -11.32 8.56
CA ASN A 63 -2.96 -12.66 9.14
C ASN A 63 -2.60 -12.65 10.63
N VAL A 64 -3.40 -11.97 11.43
CA VAL A 64 -3.19 -11.80 12.86
C VAL A 64 -4.36 -12.42 13.64
N SER A 65 -4.07 -13.17 14.69
CA SER A 65 -5.10 -13.88 15.48
C SER A 65 -5.78 -13.00 16.54
N THR A 66 -5.16 -11.87 16.91
CA THR A 66 -5.66 -10.90 17.88
C THR A 66 -6.01 -9.58 17.20
N ALA A 67 -6.74 -8.70 17.88
CA ALA A 67 -7.01 -7.35 17.38
C ALA A 67 -5.71 -6.64 16.99
N ASN A 68 -5.69 -6.02 15.82
CA ASN A 68 -4.48 -5.44 15.24
C ASN A 68 -4.81 -4.18 14.43
N ASP A 69 -3.77 -3.45 14.04
CA ASP A 69 -3.91 -2.20 13.31
C ASP A 69 -3.19 -2.26 11.96
N PHE A 70 -3.87 -1.74 10.95
CA PHE A 70 -3.25 -1.28 9.72
C PHE A 70 -3.11 0.24 9.81
N LEU A 71 -1.86 0.74 9.84
CA LEU A 71 -1.55 2.11 10.15
C LEU A 71 -1.19 2.91 8.89
N ILE A 72 -1.85 4.04 8.70
CA ILE A 72 -1.56 5.01 7.64
C ILE A 72 -0.58 6.06 8.19
N PRO A 73 0.65 6.16 7.63
CA PRO A 73 1.64 7.12 8.09
C PRO A 73 1.30 8.55 7.66
N THR A 74 1.93 9.54 8.30
CA THR A 74 1.86 10.93 7.87
C THR A 74 2.57 11.12 6.53
N ASN A 75 2.17 12.12 5.76
CA ASN A 75 2.85 12.47 4.51
C ASN A 75 4.32 12.85 4.71
N ALA A 76 4.65 13.42 5.87
CA ALA A 76 6.04 13.75 6.21
C ALA A 76 6.90 12.49 6.41
N SER A 77 6.31 11.39 6.88
CA SER A 77 7.01 10.11 7.08
C SER A 77 7.08 9.29 5.80
N VAL A 78 5.96 9.17 5.07
CA VAL A 78 5.88 8.46 3.79
C VAL A 78 5.04 9.27 2.82
N ALA A 79 5.69 9.90 1.84
CA ALA A 79 5.06 10.79 0.86
C ALA A 79 4.36 9.99 -0.26
N PHE A 80 3.25 9.34 0.05
CA PHE A 80 2.42 8.74 -0.98
C PHE A 80 1.92 9.80 -1.96
N PRO A 81 1.97 9.60 -3.27
CA PRO A 81 1.32 10.47 -4.24
C PRO A 81 -0.19 10.58 -3.99
N ILE A 82 -0.79 11.72 -4.29
CA ILE A 82 -2.26 11.87 -4.33
C ILE A 82 -2.80 10.94 -5.41
N GLY A 83 -3.87 10.22 -5.12
CA GLY A 83 -4.40 9.15 -5.96
C GLY A 83 -3.84 7.76 -5.65
N SER A 84 -2.91 7.63 -4.69
CA SER A 84 -2.45 6.32 -4.23
C SER A 84 -3.60 5.50 -3.65
N VAL A 85 -3.61 4.21 -3.97
CA VAL A 85 -4.58 3.24 -3.46
C VAL A 85 -3.82 2.11 -2.77
N ILE A 86 -4.13 1.85 -1.51
CA ILE A 86 -3.59 0.72 -0.76
C ILE A 86 -4.74 -0.22 -0.45
N ASN A 87 -4.61 -1.46 -0.90
CA ASN A 87 -5.61 -2.50 -0.64
C ASN A 87 -5.18 -3.34 0.57
N VAL A 88 -6.09 -3.56 1.50
CA VAL A 88 -5.88 -4.36 2.69
C VAL A 88 -7.00 -5.37 2.87
N ILE A 89 -6.65 -6.60 3.24
CA ILE A 89 -7.60 -7.68 3.56
C ILE A 89 -7.24 -8.33 4.89
N GLN A 90 -8.23 -8.59 5.71
CA GLN A 90 -8.10 -9.39 6.92
C GLN A 90 -8.23 -10.87 6.59
N ILE A 91 -7.18 -11.64 6.79
CA ILE A 91 -7.22 -13.11 6.62
C ILE A 91 -7.08 -13.86 7.96
N GLY A 92 -6.61 -13.16 8.99
CA GLY A 92 -6.59 -13.67 10.36
C GLY A 92 -7.95 -13.59 11.06
N THR A 93 -8.03 -14.19 12.24
CA THR A 93 -9.24 -14.16 13.09
C THR A 93 -9.36 -12.87 13.90
N GLY A 94 -8.26 -12.16 14.13
CA GLY A 94 -8.24 -10.87 14.84
C GLY A 94 -8.72 -9.74 13.95
N GLN A 95 -9.59 -8.88 14.48
CA GLN A 95 -10.12 -7.75 13.74
C GLN A 95 -9.05 -6.71 13.46
N THR A 96 -8.92 -6.31 12.20
CA THR A 96 -8.00 -5.26 11.75
C THR A 96 -8.69 -3.90 11.76
N THR A 97 -8.09 -2.92 12.44
CA THR A 97 -8.52 -1.52 12.44
C THR A 97 -7.61 -0.71 11.52
N ILE A 98 -8.19 0.09 10.63
CA ILE A 98 -7.46 1.02 9.77
C ILE A 98 -7.44 2.38 10.45
N LYS A 99 -6.26 2.89 10.82
CA LYS A 99 -6.15 4.17 11.51
C LYS A 99 -4.86 4.92 11.19
N ALA A 100 -4.82 6.20 11.50
CA ALA A 100 -3.64 7.04 11.37
C ALA A 100 -2.57 6.66 12.41
N VAL A 101 -1.28 6.68 12.01
CA VAL A 101 -0.16 6.62 12.96
C VAL A 101 -0.21 7.80 13.92
N THR A 102 -0.46 9.00 13.39
CA THR A 102 -0.58 10.23 14.19
C THR A 102 -1.98 10.79 14.04
N SER A 103 -2.79 10.59 15.07
CA SER A 103 -4.12 11.19 15.16
C SER A 103 -4.02 12.72 15.15
N GLY A 104 -4.90 13.36 14.39
CA GLY A 104 -4.93 14.83 14.23
C GLY A 104 -4.01 15.38 13.13
N THR A 105 -3.05 14.60 12.63
CA THR A 105 -2.24 14.96 11.44
C THR A 105 -2.80 14.29 10.20
N THR A 106 -2.90 12.95 10.20
CA THR A 106 -3.51 12.20 9.10
C THR A 106 -5.01 12.05 9.35
N THR A 107 -5.81 12.51 8.42
CA THR A 107 -7.27 12.39 8.44
C THR A 107 -7.69 11.13 7.68
N ILE A 108 -8.48 10.29 8.33
CA ILE A 108 -9.16 9.16 7.70
C ILE A 108 -10.65 9.44 7.73
N ALA A 109 -11.32 9.30 6.60
CA ALA A 109 -12.75 9.38 6.47
C ALA A 109 -13.31 8.10 5.84
N SER A 110 -14.36 7.57 6.43
CA SER A 110 -15.06 6.37 5.94
C SER A 110 -16.53 6.43 6.30
N THR A 111 -17.33 5.53 5.74
CA THR A 111 -18.67 5.22 6.24
C THR A 111 -18.56 4.18 7.35
N GLY A 112 -19.51 4.15 8.29
CA GLY A 112 -19.55 3.18 9.36
C GLY A 112 -19.53 3.82 10.76
N ALA A 113 -19.57 2.98 11.80
CA ALA A 113 -19.72 3.42 13.19
C ALA A 113 -18.50 4.22 13.69
N THR A 114 -17.32 3.98 13.15
CA THR A 114 -16.08 4.67 13.53
C THR A 114 -15.40 5.24 12.29
N SER A 115 -15.90 6.36 11.80
CA SER A 115 -15.51 6.95 10.52
C SER A 115 -14.02 7.35 10.40
N THR A 116 -13.32 7.56 11.53
CA THR A 116 -11.88 7.93 11.55
C THR A 116 -10.95 6.76 11.85
N ALA A 117 -11.50 5.62 12.27
CA ALA A 117 -10.77 4.38 12.52
C ALA A 117 -11.64 3.17 12.16
N PRO A 118 -12.01 3.02 10.88
CA PRO A 118 -12.88 1.94 10.44
C PRO A 118 -12.22 0.59 10.68
N LYS A 119 -13.05 -0.40 10.95
CA LYS A 119 -12.61 -1.78 11.14
C LYS A 119 -13.03 -2.63 9.96
N LEU A 120 -12.20 -3.56 9.53
CA LEU A 120 -12.64 -4.62 8.65
C LEU A 120 -13.69 -5.46 9.38
N ARG A 121 -14.86 -5.64 8.77
CA ARG A 121 -16.04 -6.16 9.48
C ARG A 121 -15.86 -7.59 9.98
N ALA A 122 -15.22 -8.44 9.20
CA ALA A 122 -15.03 -9.84 9.51
C ALA A 122 -13.78 -10.40 8.82
N ARG A 123 -13.46 -11.64 9.11
CA ARG A 123 -12.45 -12.40 8.37
C ARG A 123 -12.81 -12.41 6.87
N TYR A 124 -11.81 -12.14 6.02
CA TYR A 124 -11.92 -11.97 4.56
C TYR A 124 -12.60 -10.67 4.10
N SER A 125 -12.97 -9.77 5.01
CA SER A 125 -13.30 -8.40 4.62
C SER A 125 -12.07 -7.66 4.12
N ALA A 126 -12.28 -6.81 3.12
CA ALA A 126 -11.23 -6.00 2.49
C ALA A 126 -11.67 -4.54 2.37
N ALA A 127 -10.69 -3.65 2.33
CA ALA A 127 -10.90 -2.23 2.08
C ALA A 127 -9.80 -1.64 1.21
N SER A 128 -10.11 -0.55 0.53
CA SER A 128 -9.17 0.30 -0.19
C SER A 128 -9.02 1.63 0.53
N CYS A 129 -7.77 2.00 0.82
CA CYS A 129 -7.41 3.30 1.37
C CYS A 129 -6.93 4.18 0.23
N ILE A 130 -7.66 5.24 -0.08
CA ILE A 130 -7.43 6.13 -1.23
C ILE A 130 -6.94 7.48 -0.72
N LYS A 131 -5.75 7.91 -1.14
CA LYS A 131 -5.21 9.22 -0.81
C LYS A 131 -5.82 10.30 -1.70
N VAL A 132 -6.55 11.25 -1.09
CA VAL A 132 -7.26 12.30 -1.83
C VAL A 132 -6.63 13.69 -1.68
N ALA A 133 -5.86 13.91 -0.60
CA ALA A 133 -5.09 15.13 -0.38
C ALA A 133 -3.90 14.84 0.53
N THR A 134 -3.04 15.85 0.79
CA THR A 134 -1.97 15.75 1.78
C THR A 134 -2.57 15.34 3.13
N ASP A 135 -2.07 14.24 3.69
CA ASP A 135 -2.55 13.66 4.95
C ASP A 135 -4.07 13.39 5.03
N THR A 136 -4.76 13.22 3.88
CA THR A 136 -6.19 12.89 3.85
C THR A 136 -6.45 11.62 3.03
N TRP A 137 -7.14 10.68 3.65
CA TRP A 137 -7.42 9.37 3.09
C TRP A 137 -8.90 9.00 3.23
N TYR A 138 -9.49 8.45 2.17
CA TYR A 138 -10.81 7.83 2.22
C TYR A 138 -10.66 6.31 2.28
N VAL A 139 -11.42 5.68 3.17
CA VAL A 139 -11.44 4.22 3.29
C VAL A 139 -12.80 3.72 2.86
N VAL A 140 -12.81 2.87 1.85
CA VAL A 140 -14.01 2.27 1.27
C VAL A 140 -13.86 0.76 1.20
N GLY A 141 -14.93 0.03 1.45
CA GLY A 141 -14.92 -1.43 1.44
C GLY A 141 -15.89 -2.06 2.43
N ASP A 142 -15.59 -3.29 2.83
CA ASP A 142 -16.39 -4.03 3.81
C ASP A 142 -15.91 -3.70 5.23
N ILE A 143 -16.39 -2.56 5.71
CA ILE A 143 -15.98 -1.93 6.99
C ILE A 143 -17.17 -1.72 7.93
N ALA A 144 -16.86 -1.57 9.23
CA ALA A 144 -17.81 -1.31 10.32
C ALA A 144 -17.30 -0.16 11.20
#